data_415c649ee14a18b6ff35a273e86946b7
#
_entry.id   415c649ee14a18b6ff35a273e86946b7
#
_cell.length_a   1.000
_cell.length_b   1.000
_cell.length_c   1.000
_cell.angle_alpha   90.00
_cell.angle_beta   90.00
_cell.angle_gamma   90.00
#
_symmetry.space_group_name_H-M   'P 1'
#
loop_
_entity.id
_entity.type
_entity.pdbx_description
1 polymer ?
#
loop_
_entity_poly.entity_id
_entity_poly.type
_entity_poly.pdbx_seq_one_letter_code
_entity_poly.pdbx_strand_id
1 'polypeptide(L)'
;MMRVFMTILCSLLVVCSVSAQDSHQEGTDRQAAIYQLPPFERAMRCTKYFEGWHSEKHHPYVGYGHKLLPGERYSARTMTKRQADALLRKDLRKFCAMFRQFGKDSLLLATLAYNVGPYRLLGSGKIPKSTLIRKLEAGDRNIYREYIAFCNYKGKRHAMLLKRRKAEFALLYVP
;
A
#
# COMPACT_ATOMS: atom_id res chain seq x y z
N MET A 1 0.21 56.95 -18.43
CA MET A 1 -0.49 55.63 -18.48
C MET A 1 0.39 54.41 -18.30
N MET A 2 1.51 54.47 -17.54
CA MET A 2 2.49 53.38 -17.43
C MET A 2 2.71 52.84 -15.99
N ARG A 3 1.89 53.25 -15.02
CA ARG A 3 1.98 52.78 -13.63
C ARG A 3 0.91 51.80 -13.18
N VAL A 4 -0.12 51.56 -13.97
CA VAL A 4 -1.23 50.66 -13.62
C VAL A 4 -0.96 49.22 -14.07
N PHE A 5 -0.13 48.96 -15.09
CA PHE A 5 0.18 47.62 -15.60
C PHE A 5 1.16 46.81 -14.72
N MET A 6 1.97 47.50 -13.89
CA MET A 6 2.99 46.80 -13.08
C MET A 6 2.43 46.19 -11.78
N THR A 7 1.31 46.72 -11.28
CA THR A 7 0.66 46.22 -10.05
C THR A 7 -0.18 44.99 -10.27
N ILE A 8 -0.72 44.77 -11.46
CA ILE A 8 -1.54 43.56 -11.77
C ILE A 8 -0.65 42.33 -12.00
N LEU A 9 0.56 42.50 -12.55
CA LEU A 9 1.47 41.37 -12.78
C LEU A 9 2.10 40.83 -11.47
N CYS A 10 2.33 41.72 -10.49
CA CYS A 10 2.86 41.34 -9.17
C CYS A 10 1.82 40.56 -8.33
N SER A 11 0.52 40.91 -8.44
CA SER A 11 -0.56 40.23 -7.72
C SER A 11 -0.83 38.82 -8.27
N LEU A 12 -0.69 38.59 -9.59
CA LEU A 12 -0.83 37.26 -10.19
C LEU A 12 0.30 36.30 -9.83
N LEU A 13 1.53 36.78 -9.69
CA LEU A 13 2.68 35.96 -9.26
C LEU A 13 2.59 35.58 -7.78
N VAL A 14 2.09 36.47 -6.94
CA VAL A 14 1.89 36.19 -5.50
C VAL A 14 0.78 35.15 -5.28
N VAL A 15 -0.33 35.24 -6.02
CA VAL A 15 -1.44 34.25 -5.92
C VAL A 15 -0.99 32.86 -6.40
N CYS A 16 -0.20 32.75 -7.47
CA CYS A 16 0.35 31.47 -7.92
C CYS A 16 1.36 30.86 -6.94
N SER A 17 2.17 31.69 -6.27
CA SER A 17 3.13 31.19 -5.28
C SER A 17 2.47 30.74 -3.98
N VAL A 18 1.42 31.42 -3.52
CA VAL A 18 0.64 31.05 -2.33
C VAL A 18 -0.10 29.72 -2.57
N SER A 19 -0.76 29.54 -3.71
CA SER A 19 -1.47 28.29 -4.00
C SER A 19 -0.53 27.07 -4.17
N ALA A 20 0.69 27.27 -4.65
CA ALA A 20 1.69 26.20 -4.74
C ALA A 20 2.30 25.86 -3.35
N GLN A 21 2.48 26.82 -2.49
CA GLN A 21 2.92 26.61 -1.11
C GLN A 21 1.87 25.91 -0.27
N ASP A 22 0.59 26.29 -0.37
CA ASP A 22 -0.51 25.65 0.36
C ASP A 22 -0.68 24.17 -0.05
N SER A 23 -0.58 23.85 -1.34
CA SER A 23 -0.66 22.46 -1.80
C SER A 23 0.53 21.61 -1.36
N HIS A 24 1.71 22.20 -1.23
CA HIS A 24 2.91 21.53 -0.71
C HIS A 24 2.81 21.31 0.81
N GLN A 25 2.30 22.28 1.56
CA GLN A 25 2.09 22.20 3.00
C GLN A 25 1.02 21.16 3.35
N GLU A 26 -0.14 21.15 2.67
CA GLU A 26 -1.16 20.12 2.83
C GLU A 26 -0.63 18.71 2.52
N GLY A 27 0.23 18.56 1.53
CA GLY A 27 0.88 17.29 1.18
C GLY A 27 1.82 16.80 2.30
N THR A 28 2.62 17.69 2.87
CA THR A 28 3.55 17.37 3.98
C THR A 28 2.79 17.04 5.26
N ASP A 29 1.73 17.77 5.60
CA ASP A 29 0.90 17.53 6.78
C ASP A 29 0.15 16.20 6.70
N ARG A 30 -0.39 15.84 5.54
CA ARG A 30 -1.02 14.54 5.29
C ARG A 30 -0.01 13.39 5.36
N GLN A 31 1.21 13.61 4.88
CA GLN A 31 2.28 12.63 4.97
C GLN A 31 2.76 12.45 6.42
N ALA A 32 2.94 13.53 7.17
CA ALA A 32 3.26 13.47 8.59
C ALA A 32 2.18 12.75 9.39
N ALA A 33 0.89 13.00 9.11
CA ALA A 33 -0.24 12.37 9.78
C ALA A 33 -0.29 10.85 9.61
N ILE A 34 0.18 10.26 8.50
CA ILE A 34 0.18 8.80 8.31
C ILE A 34 1.20 8.11 9.24
N TYR A 35 2.35 8.75 9.50
CA TYR A 35 3.38 8.18 10.39
C TYR A 35 2.98 8.22 11.87
N GLN A 36 2.04 9.07 12.26
CA GLN A 36 1.48 9.11 13.62
C GLN A 36 0.51 7.94 13.89
N LEU A 37 0.02 7.27 12.85
CA LEU A 37 -0.87 6.13 13.02
C LEU A 37 -0.10 4.90 13.53
N PRO A 38 -0.77 4.02 14.29
CA PRO A 38 -0.23 2.70 14.59
C PRO A 38 0.16 1.94 13.30
N PRO A 39 1.22 1.11 13.33
CA PRO A 39 1.72 0.41 12.13
C PRO A 39 0.64 -0.34 11.35
N PHE A 40 -0.28 -1.01 12.06
CA PHE A 40 -1.37 -1.75 11.43
C PHE A 40 -2.34 -0.82 10.67
N GLU A 41 -2.65 0.36 11.20
CA GLU A 41 -3.50 1.34 10.52
C GLU A 41 -2.78 1.97 9.31
N ARG A 42 -1.45 2.13 9.36
CA ARG A 42 -0.64 2.50 8.18
C ARG A 42 -0.77 1.46 7.07
N ALA A 43 -0.66 0.16 7.41
CA ALA A 43 -0.84 -0.94 6.46
C ALA A 43 -2.25 -0.95 5.85
N MET A 44 -3.29 -0.77 6.67
CA MET A 44 -4.68 -0.66 6.24
C MET A 44 -4.86 0.48 5.22
N ARG A 45 -4.38 1.69 5.53
CA ARG A 45 -4.49 2.85 4.63
C ARG A 45 -3.71 2.67 3.34
N CYS A 46 -2.48 2.16 3.43
CA CYS A 46 -1.65 1.88 2.27
C CYS A 46 -2.33 0.85 1.34
N THR A 47 -2.83 -0.25 1.89
CA THR A 47 -3.53 -1.27 1.10
C THR A 47 -4.78 -0.70 0.44
N LYS A 48 -5.63 0.02 1.16
CA LYS A 48 -6.84 0.65 0.59
C LYS A 48 -6.52 1.61 -0.55
N TYR A 49 -5.45 2.38 -0.43
CA TYR A 49 -5.02 3.32 -1.46
C TYR A 49 -4.63 2.60 -2.77
N PHE A 50 -3.88 1.50 -2.68
CA PHE A 50 -3.38 0.81 -3.87
C PHE A 50 -4.37 -0.21 -4.46
N GLU A 51 -5.22 -0.84 -3.65
CA GLU A 51 -6.26 -1.77 -4.15
C GLU A 51 -7.47 -1.01 -4.73
N GLY A 52 -7.83 0.14 -4.15
CA GLY A 52 -9.05 0.84 -4.51
C GLY A 52 -10.30 0.05 -4.13
N TRP A 53 -11.43 0.45 -4.73
CA TRP A 53 -12.72 -0.19 -4.48
C TRP A 53 -13.06 -1.20 -5.58
N HIS A 54 -13.34 -2.45 -5.21
CA HIS A 54 -13.73 -3.51 -6.12
C HIS A 54 -15.26 -3.54 -6.29
N SER A 55 -15.72 -3.26 -7.50
CA SER A 55 -17.11 -3.35 -7.93
C SER A 55 -17.43 -4.75 -8.50
N GLU A 56 -18.67 -5.00 -8.91
CA GLU A 56 -19.13 -6.29 -9.45
C GLU A 56 -18.28 -6.83 -10.61
N LYS A 57 -17.74 -5.94 -11.45
CA LYS A 57 -16.83 -6.31 -12.56
C LYS A 57 -15.52 -6.96 -12.12
N HIS A 58 -15.18 -6.87 -10.84
CA HIS A 58 -13.96 -7.45 -10.28
C HIS A 58 -14.19 -8.80 -9.60
N HIS A 59 -15.40 -9.39 -9.76
CA HIS A 59 -15.68 -10.73 -9.20
C HIS A 59 -14.54 -11.71 -9.51
N PRO A 60 -14.06 -12.53 -8.56
CA PRO A 60 -14.59 -12.78 -7.21
C PRO A 60 -14.02 -11.85 -6.11
N TYR A 61 -13.53 -10.66 -6.46
CA TYR A 61 -12.99 -9.73 -5.47
C TYR A 61 -14.04 -8.70 -5.04
N VAL A 62 -14.06 -8.36 -3.74
CA VAL A 62 -15.00 -7.40 -3.16
C VAL A 62 -14.27 -6.41 -2.23
N GLY A 63 -14.87 -5.25 -1.99
CA GLY A 63 -14.35 -4.24 -1.07
C GLY A 63 -12.96 -3.74 -1.47
N TYR A 64 -11.98 -3.93 -0.62
CA TYR A 64 -10.57 -3.57 -0.87
C TYR A 64 -9.73 -4.77 -1.32
N GLY A 65 -10.26 -5.63 -2.20
CA GLY A 65 -9.52 -6.74 -2.79
C GLY A 65 -9.65 -8.07 -2.05
N HIS A 66 -10.63 -8.21 -1.14
CA HIS A 66 -10.92 -9.50 -0.53
C HIS A 66 -11.43 -10.49 -1.59
N LYS A 67 -10.75 -11.61 -1.76
CA LYS A 67 -11.19 -12.70 -2.64
C LYS A 67 -12.22 -13.55 -1.92
N LEU A 68 -13.44 -13.60 -2.45
CA LEU A 68 -14.51 -14.44 -1.90
C LEU A 68 -14.09 -15.91 -1.80
N LEU A 69 -14.31 -16.48 -0.64
CA LEU A 69 -14.10 -17.90 -0.35
C LEU A 69 -15.41 -18.68 -0.50
N PRO A 70 -15.33 -19.99 -0.74
CA PRO A 70 -16.52 -20.84 -0.75
C PRO A 70 -17.35 -20.67 0.54
N GLY A 71 -18.65 -20.41 0.39
CA GLY A 71 -19.59 -20.19 1.51
C GLY A 71 -19.69 -18.74 2.02
N GLU A 72 -18.83 -17.82 1.57
CA GLU A 72 -18.98 -16.41 1.90
C GLU A 72 -20.08 -15.75 1.06
N ARG A 73 -20.96 -14.98 1.73
CA ARG A 73 -22.14 -14.34 1.12
C ARG A 73 -22.00 -12.83 0.93
N TYR A 74 -20.78 -12.35 0.68
CA TYR A 74 -20.56 -10.94 0.40
C TYR A 74 -20.83 -10.63 -1.08
N SER A 75 -21.37 -9.45 -1.35
CA SER A 75 -21.59 -8.94 -2.71
C SER A 75 -20.97 -7.56 -2.85
N ALA A 76 -20.23 -7.33 -3.93
CA ALA A 76 -19.66 -6.01 -4.22
C ALA A 76 -20.73 -4.93 -4.38
N ARG A 77 -21.96 -5.32 -4.77
CA ARG A 77 -23.10 -4.41 -4.95
C ARG A 77 -23.63 -3.83 -3.63
N THR A 78 -23.65 -4.65 -2.58
CA THR A 78 -24.26 -4.28 -1.28
C THR A 78 -23.23 -4.04 -0.18
N MET A 79 -21.93 -4.24 -0.47
CA MET A 79 -20.88 -4.10 0.52
C MET A 79 -20.71 -2.64 0.98
N THR A 80 -20.77 -2.45 2.27
CA THR A 80 -20.48 -1.16 2.90
C THR A 80 -18.97 -0.98 3.13
N LYS A 81 -18.50 0.26 3.23
CA LYS A 81 -17.08 0.56 3.58
C LYS A 81 -16.68 -0.08 4.91
N ARG A 82 -17.59 -0.10 5.89
CA ARG A 82 -17.35 -0.74 7.21
C ARG A 82 -17.12 -2.25 7.08
N GLN A 83 -17.91 -2.94 6.27
CA GLN A 83 -17.74 -4.38 6.00
C GLN A 83 -16.42 -4.64 5.28
N ALA A 84 -16.09 -3.84 4.25
CA ALA A 84 -14.83 -3.96 3.53
C ALA A 84 -13.60 -3.71 4.42
N ASP A 85 -13.67 -2.73 5.33
CA ASP A 85 -12.63 -2.48 6.34
C ASP A 85 -12.45 -3.68 7.29
N ALA A 86 -13.55 -4.26 7.75
CA ALA A 86 -13.51 -5.44 8.62
C ALA A 86 -12.88 -6.65 7.91
N LEU A 87 -13.21 -6.88 6.63
CA LEU A 87 -12.63 -7.95 5.82
C LEU A 87 -11.13 -7.73 5.60
N LEU A 88 -10.73 -6.53 5.17
CA LEU A 88 -9.31 -6.21 4.98
C LEU A 88 -8.53 -6.41 6.28
N ARG A 89 -9.06 -5.97 7.41
CA ARG A 89 -8.47 -6.16 8.74
C ARG A 89 -8.32 -7.64 9.10
N LYS A 90 -9.35 -8.44 8.84
CA LYS A 90 -9.34 -9.91 9.02
C LYS A 90 -8.26 -10.56 8.17
N ASP A 91 -8.18 -10.20 6.89
CA ASP A 91 -7.20 -10.78 5.95
C ASP A 91 -5.76 -10.42 6.31
N LEU A 92 -5.50 -9.14 6.62
CA LEU A 92 -4.16 -8.71 7.06
C LEU A 92 -3.73 -9.41 8.35
N ARG A 93 -4.63 -9.58 9.34
CA ARG A 93 -4.33 -10.35 10.57
C ARG A 93 -4.03 -11.80 10.27
N LYS A 94 -4.78 -12.44 9.34
CA LYS A 94 -4.51 -13.80 8.88
C LYS A 94 -3.11 -13.92 8.28
N PHE A 95 -2.71 -12.98 7.42
CA PHE A 95 -1.37 -12.97 6.85
C PHE A 95 -0.29 -12.66 7.90
N CYS A 96 -0.53 -11.73 8.83
CA CYS A 96 0.41 -11.51 9.95
C CYS A 96 0.67 -12.81 10.74
N ALA A 97 -0.38 -13.60 11.00
CA ALA A 97 -0.23 -14.88 11.68
C ALA A 97 0.62 -15.89 10.89
N MET A 98 0.51 -15.90 9.54
CA MET A 98 1.36 -16.75 8.68
C MET A 98 2.84 -16.34 8.72
N PHE A 99 3.16 -15.08 8.96
CA PHE A 99 4.52 -14.54 9.00
C PHE A 99 5.01 -14.25 10.43
N ARG A 100 4.32 -14.75 11.47
CA ARG A 100 4.63 -14.42 12.87
C ARG A 100 6.07 -14.70 13.29
N GLN A 101 6.72 -15.72 12.68
CA GLN A 101 8.11 -16.07 12.95
C GLN A 101 9.12 -14.97 12.57
N PHE A 102 8.73 -14.03 11.72
CA PHE A 102 9.57 -12.89 11.30
C PHE A 102 9.42 -11.66 12.23
N GLY A 103 8.72 -11.79 13.37
CA GLY A 103 8.62 -10.76 14.40
C GLY A 103 8.16 -9.41 13.83
N LYS A 104 9.01 -8.38 13.97
CA LYS A 104 8.71 -7.02 13.52
C LYS A 104 8.48 -6.87 12.00
N ASP A 105 8.94 -7.81 11.19
CA ASP A 105 8.74 -7.81 9.74
C ASP A 105 7.40 -8.47 9.33
N SER A 106 6.67 -9.09 10.26
CA SER A 106 5.45 -9.85 9.91
C SER A 106 4.37 -8.99 9.25
N LEU A 107 4.18 -7.75 9.68
CA LEU A 107 3.20 -6.83 9.08
C LEU A 107 3.62 -6.37 7.68
N LEU A 108 4.90 -6.09 7.47
CA LEU A 108 5.46 -5.75 6.16
C LEU A 108 5.23 -6.89 5.17
N LEU A 109 5.55 -8.14 5.58
CA LEU A 109 5.35 -9.35 4.77
C LEU A 109 3.86 -9.64 4.52
N ALA A 110 3.00 -9.43 5.51
CA ALA A 110 1.55 -9.59 5.38
C ALA A 110 0.97 -8.62 4.35
N THR A 111 1.42 -7.36 4.35
CA THR A 111 0.99 -6.35 3.40
C THR A 111 1.43 -6.69 1.97
N LEU A 112 2.64 -7.18 1.80
CA LEU A 112 3.12 -7.70 0.51
C LEU A 112 2.30 -8.92 0.06
N ALA A 113 2.08 -9.89 0.96
CA ALA A 113 1.35 -11.13 0.69
C ALA A 113 -0.12 -10.87 0.30
N TYR A 114 -0.73 -9.82 0.83
CA TYR A 114 -2.09 -9.41 0.46
C TYR A 114 -2.22 -9.16 -1.05
N ASN A 115 -1.18 -8.57 -1.66
CA ASN A 115 -1.17 -8.29 -3.10
C ASN A 115 -0.64 -9.44 -3.96
N VAL A 116 0.46 -10.08 -3.54
CA VAL A 116 1.14 -11.08 -4.40
C VAL A 116 0.80 -12.52 -4.06
N GLY A 117 0.11 -12.74 -2.95
CA GLY A 117 -0.16 -14.07 -2.38
C GLY A 117 0.97 -14.58 -1.47
N PRO A 118 0.64 -15.24 -0.34
CA PRO A 118 1.62 -15.66 0.66
C PRO A 118 2.59 -16.73 0.13
N TYR A 119 2.14 -17.60 -0.74
CA TYR A 119 2.96 -18.69 -1.28
C TYR A 119 4.00 -18.25 -2.31
N ARG A 120 3.86 -17.06 -2.88
CA ARG A 120 4.94 -16.44 -3.67
C ARG A 120 6.12 -15.99 -2.81
N LEU A 121 5.89 -15.82 -1.52
CA LEU A 121 6.91 -15.50 -0.52
C LEU A 121 7.47 -16.78 0.11
N LEU A 122 6.59 -17.57 0.72
CA LEU A 122 6.96 -18.75 1.50
C LEU A 122 7.35 -19.97 0.66
N GLY A 123 6.97 -19.96 -0.62
CA GLY A 123 7.05 -21.14 -1.46
C GLY A 123 5.87 -22.10 -1.24
N SER A 124 5.55 -22.91 -2.22
CA SER A 124 4.57 -24.00 -2.12
C SER A 124 4.68 -24.92 -3.33
N GLY A 125 4.80 -26.23 -3.10
CA GLY A 125 4.92 -27.20 -4.19
C GLY A 125 6.05 -26.85 -5.16
N LYS A 126 5.71 -26.48 -6.40
CA LYS A 126 6.67 -26.09 -7.44
C LYS A 126 7.19 -24.64 -7.33
N ILE A 127 6.61 -23.84 -6.44
CA ILE A 127 7.01 -22.42 -6.25
C ILE A 127 8.12 -22.39 -5.21
N PRO A 128 9.34 -21.99 -5.56
CA PRO A 128 10.44 -21.91 -4.59
C PRO A 128 10.21 -20.76 -3.61
N LYS A 129 10.77 -20.90 -2.39
CA LYS A 129 10.80 -19.83 -1.40
C LYS A 129 11.55 -18.62 -1.96
N SER A 130 10.99 -17.43 -1.78
CA SER A 130 11.57 -16.18 -2.29
C SER A 130 12.91 -15.86 -1.64
N THR A 131 13.76 -15.11 -2.35
CA THR A 131 15.04 -14.61 -1.80
C THR A 131 14.80 -13.71 -0.59
N LEU A 132 13.71 -12.92 -0.59
CA LEU A 132 13.30 -12.10 0.55
C LEU A 132 13.17 -12.94 1.83
N ILE A 133 12.43 -14.04 1.78
CA ILE A 133 12.21 -14.92 2.93
C ILE A 133 13.51 -15.62 3.34
N ARG A 134 14.31 -16.13 2.39
CA ARG A 134 15.60 -16.77 2.68
C ARG A 134 16.56 -15.83 3.41
N LYS A 135 16.62 -14.55 3.02
CA LYS A 135 17.44 -13.54 3.70
C LYS A 135 16.97 -13.34 5.14
N LEU A 136 15.67 -13.16 5.36
CA LEU A 136 15.12 -12.98 6.71
C LEU A 136 15.35 -14.21 7.60
N GLU A 137 15.23 -15.42 7.06
CA GLU A 137 15.55 -16.67 7.78
C GLU A 137 17.04 -16.77 8.14
N ALA A 138 17.92 -16.19 7.34
CA ALA A 138 19.35 -16.08 7.61
C ALA A 138 19.71 -14.91 8.55
N GLY A 139 18.71 -14.16 9.06
CA GLY A 139 18.92 -12.99 9.90
C GLY A 139 19.34 -11.72 9.14
N ASP A 140 19.46 -11.78 7.81
CA ASP A 140 19.80 -10.62 6.99
C ASP A 140 18.55 -9.77 6.72
N ARG A 141 18.50 -8.61 7.37
CA ARG A 141 17.41 -7.65 7.24
C ARG A 141 17.67 -6.55 6.23
N ASN A 142 18.77 -6.58 5.49
CA ASN A 142 18.98 -5.70 4.34
C ASN A 142 18.16 -6.20 3.13
N ILE A 143 16.85 -6.05 3.21
CA ILE A 143 15.84 -6.68 2.33
C ILE A 143 15.17 -5.70 1.35
N TYR A 144 15.55 -4.44 1.34
CA TYR A 144 14.89 -3.43 0.48
C TYR A 144 14.86 -3.84 -0.98
N ARG A 145 15.98 -4.30 -1.52
CA ARG A 145 16.11 -4.70 -2.92
C ARG A 145 15.18 -5.87 -3.28
N GLU A 146 15.15 -6.88 -2.42
CA GLU A 146 14.31 -8.06 -2.58
C GLU A 146 12.83 -7.73 -2.44
N TYR A 147 12.47 -6.81 -1.54
CA TYR A 147 11.09 -6.36 -1.36
C TYR A 147 10.57 -5.60 -2.58
N ILE A 148 11.33 -4.62 -3.08
CA ILE A 148 10.90 -3.83 -4.25
C ILE A 148 10.91 -4.63 -5.56
N ALA A 149 11.59 -5.79 -5.61
CA ALA A 149 11.58 -6.68 -6.77
C ALA A 149 10.19 -7.30 -7.04
N PHE A 150 9.27 -7.32 -6.06
CA PHE A 150 7.87 -7.72 -6.26
C PHE A 150 7.03 -6.66 -7.01
N CYS A 151 7.60 -6.07 -8.05
CA CYS A 151 6.97 -5.03 -8.87
C CYS A 151 6.74 -5.45 -10.33
N ASN A 152 6.86 -6.74 -10.66
CA ASN A 152 6.67 -7.23 -12.02
C ASN A 152 5.22 -7.68 -12.27
N TYR A 153 4.71 -7.34 -13.46
CA TYR A 153 3.44 -7.82 -13.98
C TYR A 153 3.65 -8.36 -15.39
N LYS A 154 3.20 -9.58 -15.67
CA LYS A 154 3.43 -10.29 -16.95
C LYS A 154 4.90 -10.27 -17.39
N GLY A 155 5.83 -10.51 -16.46
CA GLY A 155 7.28 -10.53 -16.71
C GLY A 155 7.96 -9.16 -16.88
N LYS A 156 7.21 -8.05 -16.87
CA LYS A 156 7.73 -6.69 -17.03
C LYS A 156 7.57 -5.88 -15.73
N ARG A 157 8.54 -5.00 -15.47
CA ARG A 157 8.49 -4.06 -14.36
C ARG A 157 7.31 -3.09 -14.52
N HIS A 158 6.50 -2.95 -13.49
CA HIS A 158 5.30 -2.11 -13.51
C HIS A 158 5.47 -0.93 -12.54
N ALA A 159 5.39 0.30 -13.06
CA ALA A 159 5.69 1.52 -12.31
C ALA A 159 4.80 1.68 -11.05
N MET A 160 3.50 1.40 -11.15
CA MET A 160 2.59 1.51 -10.02
C MET A 160 2.87 0.46 -8.92
N LEU A 161 3.22 -0.77 -9.31
CA LEU A 161 3.64 -1.79 -8.34
C LEU A 161 4.95 -1.41 -7.66
N LEU A 162 5.90 -0.82 -8.39
CA LEU A 162 7.12 -0.31 -7.76
C LEU A 162 6.84 0.82 -6.78
N LYS A 163 5.96 1.78 -7.14
CA LYS A 163 5.51 2.84 -6.23
C LYS A 163 4.88 2.25 -4.97
N ARG A 164 4.04 1.24 -5.11
CA ARG A 164 3.42 0.51 -4.00
C ARG A 164 4.47 -0.12 -3.09
N ARG A 165 5.43 -0.88 -3.64
CA ARG A 165 6.49 -1.53 -2.83
C ARG A 165 7.31 -0.51 -2.03
N LYS A 166 7.68 0.61 -2.66
CA LYS A 166 8.41 1.68 -1.99
C LYS A 166 7.61 2.28 -0.84
N ALA A 167 6.33 2.56 -1.06
CA ALA A 167 5.44 3.12 -0.04
C ALA A 167 5.22 2.15 1.13
N GLU A 168 4.93 0.87 0.85
CA GLU A 168 4.77 -0.17 1.88
C GLU A 168 6.05 -0.29 2.73
N PHE A 169 7.21 -0.34 2.09
CA PHE A 169 8.48 -0.45 2.79
C PHE A 169 8.76 0.77 3.68
N ALA A 170 8.58 1.98 3.15
CA ALA A 170 8.78 3.22 3.91
C ALA A 170 7.84 3.34 5.13
N LEU A 171 6.60 2.86 5.02
CA LEU A 171 5.60 2.96 6.08
C LEU A 171 5.73 1.87 7.16
N LEU A 172 6.26 0.70 6.82
CA LEU A 172 6.12 -0.51 7.64
C LEU A 172 7.44 -1.18 8.03
N TYR A 173 8.53 -0.91 7.30
CA TYR A 173 9.83 -1.45 7.70
C TYR A 173 10.34 -0.77 8.97
N VAL A 174 10.71 -1.57 9.95
CA VAL A 174 11.32 -1.12 11.20
C VAL A 174 12.78 -1.54 11.18
N PRO A 175 13.74 -0.62 11.18
CA PRO A 175 15.18 -0.91 11.18
C PRO A 175 15.64 -1.80 12.33
#